data_b05db54403052a8d1208c44cd02e90f9
#
_entry.id   b05db54403052a8d1208c44cd02e90f9
#
_cell.length_a   1.000
_cell.length_b   1.000
_cell.length_c   1.000
_cell.angle_alpha   90.00
_cell.angle_beta   90.00
_cell.angle_gamma   90.00
#
_symmetry.space_group_name_H-M   'P 1'
#
loop_
_entity.id
_entity.type
_entity.pdbx_description
1 polymer ?
#
loop_
_entity_poly.entity_id
_entity_poly.type
_entity_poly.pdbx_seq_one_letter_code
_entity_poly.pdbx_strand_id
1 'polypeptide(L)'
;MNNFIAHILVVDDDDGIRSLVKQYLNENNFLVTTSSSAENATEKVSIIKFDLIVLDIMMTGKSGLDFINENKQKIDTPIILLTAKGEANDRVGGLEIGADDYLAKPFEPKELVLRIKNILHKTIKKNQKRTIEFDNIKIDLNKLLISKNGNIFKINSTEKIILEKMINNPGKTFSREEIGKLIDLDKERSIDVIITRLRKKIEADPKNPKYLQTLRGTGYVLWIE
;
A
#
# COMPACT_ATOMS: atom_id res chain seq x y z
N MET A 1 -1.03 18.43 -15.77
CA MET A 1 -1.67 17.29 -15.07
C MET A 1 -0.92 16.04 -15.50
N ASN A 2 -0.22 15.36 -14.58
CA ASN A 2 0.40 14.07 -14.93
C ASN A 2 -0.73 13.07 -15.17
N ASN A 3 -0.96 12.68 -16.42
CA ASN A 3 -1.84 11.56 -16.74
C ASN A 3 -1.17 10.26 -16.25
N PHE A 4 -1.45 9.88 -15.01
CA PHE A 4 -1.06 8.58 -14.49
C PHE A 4 -1.92 7.51 -15.18
N ILE A 5 -1.28 6.66 -15.97
CA ILE A 5 -1.91 5.51 -16.61
C ILE A 5 -1.55 4.28 -15.77
N ALA A 6 -2.56 3.69 -15.11
CA ALA A 6 -2.33 2.52 -14.28
C ALA A 6 -2.00 1.29 -15.13
N HIS A 7 -1.01 0.51 -14.72
CA HIS A 7 -0.56 -0.71 -15.37
C HIS A 7 -1.19 -1.94 -14.72
N ILE A 8 -2.02 -2.64 -15.46
CA ILE A 8 -2.78 -3.80 -15.00
C ILE A 8 -2.18 -5.08 -15.57
N LEU A 9 -1.95 -6.07 -14.71
CA LEU A 9 -1.65 -7.44 -15.14
C LEU A 9 -2.95 -8.25 -15.20
N VAL A 10 -3.23 -8.89 -16.33
CA VAL A 10 -4.37 -9.81 -16.50
C VAL A 10 -3.83 -11.22 -16.67
N VAL A 11 -4.23 -12.11 -15.77
CA VAL A 11 -3.80 -13.51 -15.71
C VAL A 11 -5.00 -14.41 -15.86
N ASP A 12 -5.08 -15.15 -16.95
CA ASP A 12 -6.18 -16.06 -17.30
C ASP A 12 -5.65 -17.04 -18.35
N ASP A 13 -5.94 -18.33 -18.29
CA ASP A 13 -5.46 -19.30 -19.27
C ASP A 13 -6.33 -19.33 -20.55
N ASP A 14 -7.55 -18.79 -20.50
CA ASP A 14 -8.41 -18.62 -21.67
C ASP A 14 -7.96 -17.41 -22.51
N ASP A 15 -7.51 -17.68 -23.74
CA ASP A 15 -7.05 -16.66 -24.69
C ASP A 15 -8.15 -15.67 -25.09
N GLY A 16 -9.40 -16.13 -25.18
CA GLY A 16 -10.54 -15.30 -25.56
C GLY A 16 -10.89 -14.30 -24.48
N ILE A 17 -11.01 -14.76 -23.23
CA ILE A 17 -11.26 -13.91 -22.05
C ILE A 17 -10.12 -12.92 -21.90
N ARG A 18 -8.88 -13.40 -21.96
CA ARG A 18 -7.69 -12.57 -21.80
C ARG A 18 -7.60 -11.45 -22.84
N SER A 19 -7.92 -11.77 -24.10
CA SER A 19 -7.91 -10.79 -25.20
C SER A 19 -9.04 -9.77 -25.06
N LEU A 20 -10.25 -10.20 -24.72
CA LEU A 20 -11.40 -9.34 -24.51
C LEU A 20 -11.15 -8.36 -23.35
N VAL A 21 -10.68 -8.86 -22.21
CA VAL A 21 -10.36 -8.04 -21.03
C VAL A 21 -9.27 -7.03 -21.36
N LYS A 22 -8.19 -7.45 -22.04
CA LYS A 22 -7.11 -6.56 -22.46
C LYS A 22 -7.62 -5.43 -23.35
N GLN A 23 -8.41 -5.76 -24.37
CA GLN A 23 -8.97 -4.76 -25.28
C GLN A 23 -9.82 -3.75 -24.52
N TYR A 24 -10.75 -4.21 -23.70
CA TYR A 24 -11.68 -3.36 -22.97
C TYR A 24 -10.97 -2.45 -21.95
N LEU A 25 -9.94 -2.96 -21.27
CA LEU A 25 -9.13 -2.16 -20.33
C LEU A 25 -8.29 -1.11 -21.06
N ASN A 26 -7.70 -1.43 -22.22
CA ASN A 26 -6.97 -0.45 -23.04
C ASN A 26 -7.89 0.68 -23.51
N GLU A 27 -9.12 0.37 -23.96
CA GLU A 27 -10.14 1.35 -24.35
C GLU A 27 -10.54 2.28 -23.17
N ASN A 28 -10.36 1.80 -21.93
CA ASN A 28 -10.62 2.57 -20.70
C ASN A 28 -9.36 3.25 -20.12
N ASN A 29 -8.32 3.45 -20.93
CA ASN A 29 -7.07 4.13 -20.59
C ASN A 29 -6.22 3.44 -19.51
N PHE A 30 -6.18 2.11 -19.49
CA PHE A 30 -5.23 1.33 -18.72
C PHE A 30 -4.12 0.82 -19.61
N LEU A 31 -2.89 0.72 -19.10
CA LEU A 31 -1.84 -0.06 -19.71
C LEU A 31 -2.02 -1.52 -19.28
N VAL A 32 -2.02 -2.47 -20.23
CA VAL A 32 -2.32 -3.87 -19.90
C VAL A 32 -1.22 -4.81 -20.37
N THR A 33 -0.68 -5.57 -19.42
CA THR A 33 0.14 -6.77 -19.69
C THR A 33 -0.69 -8.01 -19.39
N THR A 34 -0.54 -9.06 -20.20
CA THR A 34 -1.29 -10.31 -20.03
C THR A 34 -0.36 -11.46 -19.69
N SER A 35 -0.87 -12.48 -19.00
CA SER A 35 -0.19 -13.75 -18.72
C SER A 35 -1.17 -14.91 -18.87
N SER A 36 -0.71 -16.03 -19.45
CA SER A 36 -1.53 -17.22 -19.66
C SER A 36 -1.36 -18.27 -18.57
N SER A 37 -0.50 -18.05 -17.57
CA SER A 37 -0.32 -18.96 -16.44
C SER A 37 0.21 -18.24 -15.19
N ALA A 38 0.11 -18.89 -14.05
CA ALA A 38 0.64 -18.42 -12.78
C ALA A 38 2.17 -18.26 -12.80
N GLU A 39 2.88 -19.19 -13.46
CA GLU A 39 4.34 -19.16 -13.58
C GLU A 39 4.80 -17.94 -14.39
N ASN A 40 4.18 -17.72 -15.55
CA ASN A 40 4.50 -16.56 -16.38
C ASN A 40 4.12 -15.23 -15.69
N ALA A 41 3.04 -15.23 -14.89
CA ALA A 41 2.70 -14.09 -14.06
C ALA A 41 3.77 -13.82 -12.98
N THR A 42 4.28 -14.88 -12.31
CA THR A 42 5.34 -14.79 -11.30
C THR A 42 6.62 -14.19 -11.88
N GLU A 43 7.03 -14.59 -13.08
CA GLU A 43 8.17 -13.97 -13.76
C GLU A 43 7.95 -12.49 -14.00
N LYS A 44 6.76 -12.10 -14.49
CA LYS A 44 6.44 -10.70 -14.80
C LYS A 44 6.42 -9.81 -13.57
N VAL A 45 5.82 -10.23 -12.45
CA VAL A 45 5.77 -9.43 -11.22
C VAL A 45 7.14 -9.30 -10.55
N SER A 46 8.10 -10.18 -10.87
CA SER A 46 9.48 -10.06 -10.39
C SER A 46 10.26 -8.94 -11.07
N ILE A 47 9.86 -8.54 -12.29
CA ILE A 47 10.57 -7.57 -13.14
C ILE A 47 9.78 -6.27 -13.26
N ILE A 48 8.45 -6.35 -13.32
CA ILE A 48 7.55 -5.22 -13.57
C ILE A 48 6.67 -4.99 -12.35
N LYS A 49 6.58 -3.73 -11.93
CA LYS A 49 5.62 -3.33 -10.89
C LYS A 49 4.29 -2.99 -11.55
N PHE A 50 3.26 -3.73 -11.20
CA PHE A 50 1.88 -3.47 -11.60
C PHE A 50 1.12 -2.69 -10.52
N ASP A 51 0.11 -1.92 -10.95
CA ASP A 51 -0.76 -1.17 -10.04
C ASP A 51 -1.94 -2.01 -9.54
N LEU A 52 -2.33 -3.04 -10.32
CA LEU A 52 -3.36 -4.01 -9.95
C LEU A 52 -3.19 -5.29 -10.78
N ILE A 53 -3.57 -6.43 -10.22
CA ILE A 53 -3.61 -7.74 -10.87
C ILE A 53 -5.06 -8.21 -10.96
N VAL A 54 -5.49 -8.59 -12.15
CA VAL A 54 -6.74 -9.34 -12.40
C VAL A 54 -6.32 -10.79 -12.62
N LEU A 55 -6.79 -11.70 -11.77
CA LEU A 55 -6.27 -13.07 -11.68
C LEU A 55 -7.40 -14.08 -11.69
N ASP A 56 -7.41 -14.97 -12.67
CA ASP A 56 -8.30 -16.14 -12.64
C ASP A 56 -7.84 -17.12 -11.55
N ILE A 57 -8.80 -17.64 -10.80
CA ILE A 57 -8.55 -18.70 -9.81
C ILE A 57 -8.31 -20.03 -10.51
N MET A 58 -9.15 -20.36 -11.50
CA MET A 58 -9.13 -21.65 -12.16
C MET A 58 -8.28 -21.60 -13.43
N MET A 59 -7.01 -21.93 -13.30
CA MET A 59 -6.09 -22.05 -14.43
C MET A 59 -5.50 -23.44 -14.49
N THR A 60 -5.14 -23.87 -15.69
CA THR A 60 -4.40 -25.12 -15.93
C THR A 60 -3.02 -25.05 -15.26
N GLY A 61 -2.64 -26.11 -14.53
CA GLY A 61 -1.39 -26.16 -13.77
C GLY A 61 -1.52 -25.53 -12.40
N LYS A 62 -0.79 -24.44 -12.12
CA LYS A 62 -0.93 -23.69 -10.87
C LYS A 62 -2.15 -22.80 -10.88
N SER A 63 -2.94 -22.86 -9.83
CA SER A 63 -4.11 -22.01 -9.63
C SER A 63 -3.72 -20.55 -9.31
N GLY A 64 -4.70 -19.63 -9.43
CA GLY A 64 -4.51 -18.25 -8.98
C GLY A 64 -4.26 -18.14 -7.48
N LEU A 65 -4.78 -19.06 -6.68
CA LEU A 65 -4.51 -19.11 -5.24
C LEU A 65 -3.07 -19.50 -4.94
N ASP A 66 -2.49 -20.44 -5.71
CA ASP A 66 -1.07 -20.81 -5.60
C ASP A 66 -0.18 -19.62 -5.93
N PHE A 67 -0.52 -18.86 -6.99
CA PHE A 67 0.18 -17.63 -7.36
C PHE A 67 0.20 -16.63 -6.20
N ILE A 68 -0.93 -16.39 -5.54
CA ILE A 68 -1.00 -15.47 -4.40
C ILE A 68 -0.11 -15.96 -3.26
N ASN A 69 -0.21 -17.23 -2.88
CA ASN A 69 0.55 -17.81 -1.77
C ASN A 69 2.07 -17.71 -2.00
N GLU A 70 2.54 -18.00 -3.21
CA GLU A 70 3.97 -17.95 -3.55
C GLU A 70 4.53 -16.51 -3.62
N ASN A 71 3.67 -15.54 -3.90
CA ASN A 71 4.09 -14.15 -4.11
C ASN A 71 3.68 -13.18 -2.98
N LYS A 72 2.89 -13.63 -2.00
CA LYS A 72 2.32 -12.80 -0.91
C LYS A 72 3.34 -11.92 -0.17
N GLN A 73 4.56 -12.40 0.01
CA GLN A 73 5.63 -11.64 0.68
C GLN A 73 6.40 -10.71 -0.25
N LYS A 74 6.23 -10.86 -1.57
CA LYS A 74 7.02 -10.15 -2.59
C LYS A 74 6.24 -9.01 -3.24
N ILE A 75 4.90 -9.12 -3.29
CA ILE A 75 4.03 -8.16 -3.95
C ILE A 75 3.06 -7.52 -2.96
N ASP A 76 2.95 -6.18 -3.01
CA ASP A 76 1.95 -5.38 -2.27
C ASP A 76 0.93 -4.79 -3.29
N THR A 77 0.79 -5.49 -4.42
CA THR A 77 -0.09 -5.09 -5.52
C THR A 77 -1.49 -5.62 -5.25
N PRO A 78 -2.54 -4.79 -5.30
CA PRO A 78 -3.91 -5.24 -5.11
C PRO A 78 -4.35 -6.23 -6.18
N ILE A 79 -5.17 -7.22 -5.77
CA ILE A 79 -5.61 -8.34 -6.60
C ILE A 79 -7.12 -8.40 -6.65
N ILE A 80 -7.68 -8.47 -7.88
CA ILE A 80 -9.06 -8.88 -8.13
C ILE A 80 -9.04 -10.32 -8.61
N LEU A 81 -9.75 -11.20 -7.91
CA LEU A 81 -9.93 -12.59 -8.30
C LEU A 81 -11.13 -12.75 -9.24
N LEU A 82 -10.93 -13.49 -10.33
CA LEU A 82 -12.00 -13.98 -11.18
C LEU A 82 -12.37 -15.39 -10.73
N THR A 83 -13.67 -15.66 -10.46
CA THR A 83 -14.15 -16.93 -9.90
C THR A 83 -15.28 -17.50 -10.74
N ALA A 84 -15.47 -18.82 -10.75
CA ALA A 84 -16.67 -19.43 -11.29
C ALA A 84 -17.90 -19.10 -10.41
N LYS A 85 -19.07 -18.97 -11.04
CA LYS A 85 -20.33 -18.69 -10.34
C LYS A 85 -20.74 -19.91 -9.49
N GLY A 86 -20.80 -19.74 -8.17
CA GLY A 86 -21.34 -20.78 -7.27
C GLY A 86 -20.39 -21.30 -6.19
N GLU A 87 -19.09 -21.04 -6.27
CA GLU A 87 -18.11 -21.52 -5.30
C GLU A 87 -17.96 -20.53 -4.13
N ALA A 88 -18.85 -20.68 -3.13
CA ALA A 88 -18.80 -19.87 -1.89
C ALA A 88 -17.47 -20.08 -1.12
N ASN A 89 -16.89 -21.28 -1.21
CA ASN A 89 -15.64 -21.64 -0.55
C ASN A 89 -14.43 -20.90 -1.14
N ASP A 90 -14.40 -20.67 -2.45
CA ASP A 90 -13.30 -19.93 -3.09
C ASP A 90 -13.32 -18.44 -2.75
N ARG A 91 -14.52 -17.88 -2.46
CA ARG A 91 -14.67 -16.50 -2.01
C ARG A 91 -14.11 -16.31 -0.60
N VAL A 92 -14.40 -17.25 0.30
CA VAL A 92 -13.89 -17.21 1.69
C VAL A 92 -12.38 -17.43 1.68
N GLY A 93 -11.90 -18.44 0.96
CA GLY A 93 -10.47 -18.71 0.81
C GLY A 93 -9.69 -17.54 0.19
N GLY A 94 -10.23 -16.90 -0.85
CA GLY A 94 -9.61 -15.75 -1.51
C GLY A 94 -9.48 -14.51 -0.62
N LEU A 95 -10.48 -14.23 0.22
CA LEU A 95 -10.45 -13.13 1.19
C LEU A 95 -9.48 -13.41 2.36
N GLU A 96 -9.43 -14.64 2.86
CA GLU A 96 -8.49 -15.06 3.91
C GLU A 96 -7.03 -15.02 3.42
N ILE A 97 -6.79 -15.28 2.13
CA ILE A 97 -5.48 -15.25 1.51
C ILE A 97 -5.03 -13.81 1.22
N GLY A 98 -5.95 -12.83 1.15
CA GLY A 98 -5.63 -11.40 1.06
C GLY A 98 -5.90 -10.76 -0.29
N ALA A 99 -6.85 -11.27 -1.09
CA ALA A 99 -7.35 -10.57 -2.27
C ALA A 99 -8.16 -9.31 -1.87
N ASP A 100 -8.10 -8.26 -2.69
CA ASP A 100 -8.78 -6.98 -2.42
C ASP A 100 -10.23 -6.96 -2.90
N ASP A 101 -10.57 -7.76 -3.91
CA ASP A 101 -11.93 -7.93 -4.43
C ASP A 101 -12.04 -9.25 -5.24
N TYR A 102 -13.26 -9.62 -5.57
CA TYR A 102 -13.56 -10.77 -6.45
C TYR A 102 -14.69 -10.44 -7.43
N LEU A 103 -14.69 -11.11 -8.57
CA LEU A 103 -15.69 -10.96 -9.63
C LEU A 103 -16.04 -12.33 -10.20
N ALA A 104 -17.33 -12.69 -10.16
CA ALA A 104 -17.80 -13.98 -10.65
C ALA A 104 -17.92 -13.98 -12.19
N LYS A 105 -17.44 -15.04 -12.82
CA LYS A 105 -17.66 -15.34 -14.26
C LYS A 105 -19.04 -15.97 -14.47
N PRO A 106 -19.80 -15.61 -15.52
CA PRO A 106 -19.53 -14.55 -16.48
C PRO A 106 -19.78 -13.15 -15.89
N PHE A 107 -19.00 -12.16 -16.29
CA PHE A 107 -19.10 -10.78 -15.81
C PHE A 107 -19.20 -9.78 -16.97
N GLU A 108 -19.77 -8.63 -16.67
CA GLU A 108 -19.77 -7.50 -17.58
C GLU A 108 -18.42 -6.78 -17.53
N PRO A 109 -17.72 -6.54 -18.66
CA PRO A 109 -16.43 -5.85 -18.68
C PRO A 109 -16.46 -4.48 -18.00
N LYS A 110 -17.60 -3.78 -18.05
CA LYS A 110 -17.82 -2.50 -17.35
C LYS A 110 -17.73 -2.66 -15.83
N GLU A 111 -18.21 -3.77 -15.27
CA GLU A 111 -18.12 -4.04 -13.84
C GLU A 111 -16.67 -4.18 -13.41
N LEU A 112 -15.87 -4.94 -14.16
CA LEU A 112 -14.43 -5.08 -13.89
C LEU A 112 -13.73 -3.72 -13.87
N VAL A 113 -13.98 -2.85 -14.86
CA VAL A 113 -13.42 -1.50 -14.93
C VAL A 113 -13.78 -0.66 -13.68
N LEU A 114 -15.04 -0.72 -13.23
CA LEU A 114 -15.48 0.02 -12.04
C LEU A 114 -14.79 -0.47 -10.78
N ARG A 115 -14.61 -1.78 -10.62
CA ARG A 115 -13.89 -2.38 -9.49
C ARG A 115 -12.41 -1.99 -9.48
N ILE A 116 -11.74 -2.07 -10.62
CA ILE A 116 -10.36 -1.60 -10.80
C ILE A 116 -10.23 -0.14 -10.37
N LYS A 117 -11.08 0.75 -10.92
CA LYS A 117 -11.05 2.19 -10.56
C LYS A 117 -11.26 2.43 -9.08
N ASN A 118 -12.17 1.70 -8.43
CA ASN A 118 -12.45 1.82 -7.00
C ASN A 118 -11.24 1.39 -6.16
N ILE A 119 -10.59 0.28 -6.50
CA ILE A 119 -9.41 -0.21 -5.78
C ILE A 119 -8.24 0.76 -5.96
N LEU A 120 -7.93 1.15 -7.19
CA LEU A 120 -6.87 2.11 -7.47
C LEU A 120 -7.08 3.44 -6.74
N HIS A 121 -8.31 3.93 -6.70
CA HIS A 121 -8.65 5.16 -5.96
C HIS A 121 -8.42 5.01 -4.44
N LYS A 122 -8.79 3.86 -3.85
CA LYS A 122 -8.50 3.56 -2.44
C LYS A 122 -7.00 3.47 -2.18
N THR A 123 -6.25 2.84 -3.08
CA THR A 123 -4.79 2.68 -2.99
C THR A 123 -4.08 4.04 -3.12
N ILE A 124 -4.51 4.89 -4.06
CA ILE A 124 -4.00 6.26 -4.21
C ILE A 124 -4.29 7.07 -2.94
N LYS A 125 -5.51 7.02 -2.39
CA LYS A 125 -5.84 7.69 -1.13
C LYS A 125 -5.01 7.16 0.05
N LYS A 126 -4.80 5.85 0.14
CA LYS A 126 -3.95 5.24 1.16
C LYS A 126 -2.49 5.68 1.01
N ASN A 127 -2.01 5.80 -0.22
CA ASN A 127 -0.66 6.28 -0.52
C ASN A 127 -0.50 7.79 -0.33
N GLN A 128 -1.54 8.59 -0.63
CA GLN A 128 -1.55 10.03 -0.32
C GLN A 128 -1.51 10.30 1.19
N LYS A 129 -2.17 9.45 2.02
CA LYS A 129 -2.05 9.52 3.47
C LYS A 129 -0.65 9.19 4.01
N ARG A 130 0.23 8.62 3.19
CA ARG A 130 1.63 8.30 3.53
C ARG A 130 2.60 9.42 3.15
N THR A 131 2.14 10.42 2.39
CA THR A 131 2.87 11.67 2.13
C THR A 131 2.10 12.81 2.78
N ILE A 132 2.73 13.52 3.70
CA ILE A 132 2.13 14.60 4.45
C ILE A 132 2.95 15.84 4.24
N GLU A 133 2.27 16.93 3.97
CA GLU A 133 2.88 18.25 3.79
C GLU A 133 2.26 19.22 4.79
N PHE A 134 3.08 19.90 5.54
CA PHE A 134 2.70 20.99 6.44
C PHE A 134 3.85 21.99 6.52
N ASP A 135 3.53 23.26 6.48
CA ASP A 135 4.50 24.35 6.33
C ASP A 135 5.54 24.02 5.21
N ASN A 136 6.82 24.02 5.53
CA ASN A 136 7.92 23.71 4.60
C ASN A 136 8.43 22.27 4.72
N ILE A 137 7.62 21.37 5.29
CA ILE A 137 7.97 19.99 5.61
C ILE A 137 7.11 19.05 4.79
N LYS A 138 7.76 18.12 4.09
CA LYS A 138 7.12 17.02 3.38
C LYS A 138 7.67 15.71 3.91
N ILE A 139 6.81 14.87 4.47
CA ILE A 139 7.14 13.54 4.97
C ILE A 139 6.62 12.51 3.99
N ASP A 140 7.51 11.73 3.39
CA ASP A 140 7.17 10.58 2.53
C ASP A 140 7.56 9.29 3.26
N LEU A 141 6.58 8.67 3.90
CA LEU A 141 6.78 7.45 4.69
C LEU A 141 7.10 6.22 3.81
N ASN A 142 6.75 6.24 2.52
CA ASN A 142 7.06 5.16 1.60
C ASN A 142 8.52 5.20 1.18
N LYS A 143 9.02 6.41 0.86
CA LYS A 143 10.42 6.62 0.48
C LYS A 143 11.36 6.72 1.66
N LEU A 144 10.83 6.72 2.91
CA LEU A 144 11.59 6.95 4.13
C LEU A 144 12.35 8.28 4.12
N LEU A 145 11.68 9.33 3.64
CA LEU A 145 12.28 10.66 3.47
C LEU A 145 11.45 11.75 4.16
N ILE A 146 12.15 12.70 4.73
CA ILE A 146 11.62 14.00 5.16
C ILE A 146 12.34 15.07 4.36
N SER A 147 11.60 15.92 3.66
CA SER A 147 12.12 17.13 3.02
C SER A 147 11.72 18.35 3.87
N LYS A 148 12.69 19.19 4.22
CA LYS A 148 12.48 20.41 4.99
C LYS A 148 13.36 21.52 4.42
N ASN A 149 12.75 22.62 3.97
CA ASN A 149 13.45 23.75 3.35
C ASN A 149 14.43 23.34 2.22
N GLY A 150 14.03 22.36 1.39
CA GLY A 150 14.88 21.83 0.32
C GLY A 150 15.91 20.79 0.76
N ASN A 151 16.16 20.61 2.04
CA ASN A 151 17.06 19.57 2.56
C ASN A 151 16.31 18.26 2.73
N ILE A 152 16.96 17.14 2.39
CA ILE A 152 16.39 15.79 2.45
C ILE A 152 17.04 15.00 3.59
N PHE A 153 16.22 14.45 4.47
CA PHE A 153 16.62 13.61 5.60
C PHE A 153 16.06 12.21 5.43
N LYS A 154 16.89 11.18 5.56
CA LYS A 154 16.42 9.79 5.59
C LYS A 154 15.89 9.44 6.99
N ILE A 155 14.83 8.67 7.06
CA ILE A 155 14.31 8.04 8.28
C ILE A 155 14.51 6.53 8.21
N ASN A 156 14.67 5.90 9.37
CA ASN A 156 14.74 4.44 9.48
C ASN A 156 13.35 3.84 9.74
N SER A 157 13.25 2.50 9.75
CA SER A 157 11.99 1.78 9.96
C SER A 157 11.33 2.12 11.29
N THR A 158 12.09 2.26 12.36
CA THR A 158 11.58 2.62 13.70
C THR A 158 11.00 4.03 13.72
N GLU A 159 11.70 5.01 13.16
CA GLU A 159 11.24 6.39 13.01
C GLU A 159 9.97 6.47 12.15
N LYS A 160 9.89 5.67 11.07
CA LYS A 160 8.69 5.54 10.23
C LYS A 160 7.49 5.06 11.03
N ILE A 161 7.63 3.97 11.79
CA ILE A 161 6.53 3.37 12.57
C ILE A 161 5.95 4.41 13.55
N ILE A 162 6.81 5.14 14.26
CA ILE A 162 6.38 6.18 15.20
C ILE A 162 5.67 7.32 14.47
N LEU A 163 6.26 7.85 13.41
CA LEU A 163 5.66 8.92 12.61
C LEU A 163 4.32 8.50 12.02
N GLU A 164 4.22 7.32 11.42
CA GLU A 164 2.99 6.80 10.84
C GLU A 164 1.87 6.70 11.88
N LYS A 165 2.19 6.23 13.09
CA LYS A 165 1.22 6.15 14.19
C LYS A 165 0.74 7.53 14.63
N MET A 166 1.65 8.50 14.78
CA MET A 166 1.33 9.86 15.22
C MET A 166 0.57 10.64 14.13
N ILE A 167 0.99 10.51 12.87
CA ILE A 167 0.36 11.13 11.70
C ILE A 167 -1.08 10.67 11.52
N ASN A 168 -1.35 9.38 11.73
CA ASN A 168 -2.71 8.84 11.65
C ASN A 168 -3.59 9.24 12.85
N ASN A 169 -3.02 9.86 13.88
CA ASN A 169 -3.71 10.30 15.09
C ASN A 169 -3.17 11.68 15.54
N PRO A 170 -3.32 12.74 14.73
CA PRO A 170 -2.82 14.07 15.08
C PRO A 170 -3.46 14.57 16.36
N GLY A 171 -2.68 15.24 17.21
CA GLY A 171 -3.13 15.74 18.50
C GLY A 171 -3.33 14.66 19.59
N LYS A 172 -3.24 13.37 19.26
CA LYS A 172 -3.25 12.31 20.28
C LYS A 172 -1.88 12.20 20.94
N THR A 173 -1.89 12.13 22.28
CA THR A 173 -0.70 11.86 23.06
C THR A 173 -0.41 10.37 23.14
N PHE A 174 0.86 10.00 22.99
CA PHE A 174 1.37 8.64 23.13
C PHE A 174 2.38 8.59 24.26
N SER A 175 2.16 7.70 25.23
CA SER A 175 3.10 7.47 26.32
C SER A 175 4.40 6.80 25.81
N ARG A 176 5.47 6.87 26.62
CA ARG A 176 6.71 6.13 26.30
C ARG A 176 6.47 4.64 26.18
N GLU A 177 5.66 4.09 27.07
CA GLU A 177 5.29 2.67 27.06
C GLU A 177 4.54 2.29 25.78
N GLU A 178 3.55 3.09 25.34
CA GLU A 178 2.84 2.87 24.09
C GLU A 178 3.76 2.90 22.88
N ILE A 179 4.70 3.86 22.84
CA ILE A 179 5.69 3.95 21.76
C ILE A 179 6.66 2.76 21.83
N GLY A 180 7.10 2.36 23.03
CA GLY A 180 7.97 1.20 23.24
C GLY A 180 7.36 -0.09 22.71
N LYS A 181 6.10 -0.37 23.06
CA LYS A 181 5.35 -1.52 22.53
C LYS A 181 5.20 -1.52 21.02
N LEU A 182 5.07 -0.33 20.42
CA LEU A 182 4.91 -0.19 18.98
C LEU A 182 6.18 -0.57 18.20
N ILE A 183 7.36 -0.39 18.80
CA ILE A 183 8.65 -0.60 18.14
C ILE A 183 9.48 -1.73 18.76
N ASP A 184 8.84 -2.54 19.62
CA ASP A 184 9.45 -3.66 20.35
C ASP A 184 10.73 -3.26 21.13
N LEU A 185 10.62 -2.20 21.90
CA LEU A 185 11.71 -1.58 22.67
C LEU A 185 11.28 -1.32 24.13
N ASP A 186 11.86 -2.08 25.08
CA ASP A 186 11.54 -1.97 26.50
C ASP A 186 12.22 -0.80 27.24
N LYS A 187 13.21 -0.14 26.62
CA LYS A 187 13.99 0.91 27.27
C LYS A 187 13.45 2.30 26.96
N GLU A 188 12.79 2.95 27.90
CA GLU A 188 12.23 4.30 27.77
C GLU A 188 13.24 5.36 27.29
N ARG A 189 14.50 5.33 27.77
CA ARG A 189 15.56 6.26 27.34
C ARG A 189 15.87 6.15 25.83
N SER A 190 15.66 4.99 25.23
CA SER A 190 15.85 4.81 23.80
C SER A 190 14.79 5.55 22.98
N ILE A 191 13.58 5.69 23.53
CA ILE A 191 12.48 6.43 22.90
C ILE A 191 12.79 7.93 22.84
N ASP A 192 13.26 8.51 23.93
CA ASP A 192 13.64 9.94 24.00
C ASP A 192 14.73 10.28 22.96
N VAL A 193 15.68 9.34 22.73
CA VAL A 193 16.71 9.48 21.68
C VAL A 193 16.09 9.48 20.29
N ILE A 194 15.13 8.59 20.02
CA ILE A 194 14.46 8.52 18.71
C ILE A 194 13.64 9.80 18.47
N ILE A 195 12.89 10.25 19.45
CA ILE A 195 12.13 11.50 19.39
C ILE A 195 13.06 12.69 19.13
N THR A 196 14.20 12.75 19.80
CA THR A 196 15.22 13.81 19.58
C THR A 196 15.75 13.77 18.13
N ARG A 197 15.98 12.58 17.57
CA ARG A 197 16.41 12.44 16.17
C ARG A 197 15.33 12.89 15.20
N LEU A 198 14.07 12.54 15.46
CA LEU A 198 12.93 12.98 14.65
C LEU A 198 12.79 14.51 14.69
N ARG A 199 12.91 15.12 15.86
CA ARG A 199 12.89 16.59 15.99
C ARG A 199 13.96 17.27 15.14
N LYS A 200 15.19 16.76 15.11
CA LYS A 200 16.25 17.30 14.24
C LYS A 200 15.88 17.30 12.76
N LYS A 201 15.01 16.38 12.32
CA LYS A 201 14.59 16.26 10.94
C LYS A 201 13.34 17.08 10.62
N ILE A 202 12.46 17.29 11.61
CA ILE A 202 11.16 17.96 11.43
C ILE A 202 11.23 19.42 11.90
N GLU A 203 11.72 19.66 13.12
CA GLU A 203 11.64 20.97 13.76
C GLU A 203 12.66 21.98 13.19
N ALA A 204 12.27 23.25 13.20
CA ALA A 204 13.23 24.34 12.95
C ALA A 204 14.21 24.48 14.12
N ASP A 205 13.70 24.43 15.36
CA ASP A 205 14.49 24.35 16.60
C ASP A 205 14.10 23.07 17.37
N PRO A 206 14.96 22.04 17.39
CA PRO A 206 14.69 20.80 18.11
C PRO A 206 14.55 20.95 19.63
N LYS A 207 15.06 22.07 20.22
CA LYS A 207 14.92 22.34 21.64
C LYS A 207 13.57 22.96 21.99
N ASN A 208 12.98 23.70 21.06
CA ASN A 208 11.66 24.31 21.16
C ASN A 208 10.75 23.77 20.07
N PRO A 209 10.29 22.49 20.14
CA PRO A 209 9.56 21.83 19.08
C PRO A 209 8.16 22.43 18.90
N LYS A 210 7.81 22.75 17.63
CA LYS A 210 6.50 23.24 17.24
C LYS A 210 5.53 22.06 16.99
N TYR A 211 6.01 21.00 16.32
CA TYR A 211 5.18 19.89 15.86
C TYR A 211 5.25 18.69 16.80
N LEU A 212 6.43 18.15 17.06
CA LEU A 212 6.60 16.96 17.90
C LEU A 212 6.90 17.37 19.35
N GLN A 213 5.84 17.65 20.10
CA GLN A 213 5.94 18.19 21.45
C GLN A 213 6.01 17.10 22.52
N THR A 214 6.55 17.49 23.70
CA THR A 214 6.49 16.66 24.91
C THR A 214 5.44 17.23 25.85
N LEU A 215 4.47 16.42 26.23
CA LEU A 215 3.57 16.71 27.34
C LEU A 215 4.16 16.07 28.61
N ARG A 216 4.63 16.91 29.54
CA ARG A 216 5.30 16.46 30.78
C ARG A 216 4.40 15.51 31.56
N GLY A 217 4.94 14.38 31.98
CA GLY A 217 4.22 13.34 32.71
C GLY A 217 3.30 12.46 31.87
N THR A 218 3.06 12.78 30.58
CA THR A 218 2.11 12.05 29.74
C THR A 218 2.79 11.35 28.56
N GLY A 219 3.63 12.08 27.78
CA GLY A 219 4.27 11.48 26.60
C GLY A 219 4.55 12.48 25.49
N TYR A 220 4.35 12.05 24.25
CA TYR A 220 4.63 12.83 23.04
C TYR A 220 3.38 12.97 22.17
N VAL A 221 3.26 14.11 21.53
CA VAL A 221 2.16 14.45 20.62
C VAL A 221 2.71 15.08 19.36
N LEU A 222 2.10 14.76 18.21
CA LEU A 222 2.41 15.40 16.94
C LEU A 222 1.23 16.32 16.54
N TRP A 223 1.53 17.61 16.41
CA TRP A 223 0.60 18.62 15.90
C TRP A 223 0.93 18.90 14.44
N ILE A 224 0.05 18.49 13.55
CA ILE A 224 0.08 18.79 12.11
C ILE A 224 -1.33 19.23 11.73
N GLU A 225 -1.45 20.42 11.21
CA GLU A 225 -2.69 20.97 10.61
C GLU A 225 -2.65 20.84 9.10
#